data_949009eca03598e8391d0cb9b560106d
#
_entry.id   949009eca03598e8391d0cb9b560106d
#
_cell.length_a   1.000
_cell.length_b   1.000
_cell.length_c   1.000
_cell.angle_alpha   90.00
_cell.angle_beta   90.00
_cell.angle_gamma   90.00
#
_symmetry.space_group_name_H-M   'P 1'
#
loop_
_entity.id
_entity.type
_entity.pdbx_description
1 polymer ?
#
loop_
_entity_poly.entity_id
_entity_poly.type
_entity_poly.pdbx_seq_one_letter_code
_entity_poly.pdbx_strand_id
1 'polypeptide(L)'
;RLRNDGGLVDVVPYAHTAGEHLAALKQALPFSLSDEQEAAFQDILRDMCDDGRVMNRLLLGDVGTGKTAVAACALAVAADSGTQACVMAPTGVLARQYADKTGPLLSQAGISWALLTGATPAAERERIHAQLESGELNVLFGTHAVLSDNVAFKHLSLVVIDEQHRFGVGQRNALRAKGPGADLLVMTATPIPRTLALSVYGDLDTSIIRHRPVPGAGVTTHVLTESSRDLAYGAIREAHEKLSLI
;
A
#
# COMPACT_ATOMS: atom_id res chain seq x y z
N ARG A 1 -17.34 17.23 1.85
CA ARG A 1 -18.54 16.75 2.57
C ARG A 1 -18.87 15.36 2.04
N LEU A 2 -18.59 14.32 2.81
CA LEU A 2 -18.98 12.96 2.47
C LEU A 2 -20.44 12.71 2.91
N ARG A 3 -21.29 12.19 2.00
CA ARG A 3 -22.63 11.72 2.35
C ARG A 3 -22.50 10.35 3.00
N ASN A 4 -22.85 10.26 4.27
CA ASN A 4 -23.20 9.00 4.91
C ASN A 4 -24.73 8.87 4.93
N ASP A 5 -25.26 7.65 4.88
CA ASP A 5 -26.71 7.34 4.83
C ASP A 5 -27.53 7.85 6.04
N GLY A 6 -26.96 8.68 6.90
CA GLY A 6 -27.61 9.26 8.08
C GLY A 6 -27.42 10.77 8.28
N GLY A 7 -26.83 11.48 7.34
CA GLY A 7 -26.61 12.93 7.44
C GLY A 7 -25.22 13.37 6.99
N LEU A 8 -25.06 14.66 6.73
CA LEU A 8 -23.75 15.27 6.45
C LEU A 8 -22.93 15.26 7.75
N VAL A 9 -21.95 14.37 7.82
CA VAL A 9 -20.92 14.42 8.86
C VAL A 9 -19.83 15.36 8.36
N ASP A 10 -19.54 16.43 9.09
CA ASP A 10 -18.37 17.27 8.82
C ASP A 10 -17.12 16.45 9.21
N VAL A 11 -16.52 15.81 8.21
CA VAL A 11 -15.27 15.06 8.37
C VAL A 11 -14.14 16.08 8.34
N VAL A 12 -13.37 16.12 9.41
CA VAL A 12 -12.16 16.96 9.49
C VAL A 12 -11.00 16.13 8.90
N PRO A 13 -10.39 16.58 7.82
CA PRO A 13 -9.20 15.91 7.27
C PRO A 13 -8.03 15.99 8.26
N TYR A 14 -7.13 15.01 8.19
CA TYR A 14 -5.86 15.09 8.90
C TYR A 14 -4.89 15.96 8.11
N ALA A 15 -4.28 16.95 8.77
CA ALA A 15 -3.16 17.70 8.21
C ALA A 15 -1.86 16.99 8.60
N HIS A 16 -1.25 16.31 7.64
CA HIS A 16 -0.01 15.58 7.87
C HIS A 16 1.23 16.48 7.72
N THR A 17 2.31 16.10 8.39
CA THR A 17 3.62 16.75 8.28
C THR A 17 4.69 15.70 7.99
N ALA A 18 5.58 16.00 7.03
CA ALA A 18 6.77 15.17 6.80
C ALA A 18 7.85 15.50 7.84
N GLY A 19 8.53 14.48 8.37
CA GLY A 19 9.49 14.64 9.45
C GLY A 19 10.61 13.59 9.41
N GLU A 20 11.07 13.20 10.62
CA GLU A 20 12.24 12.35 10.80
C GLU A 20 12.04 10.92 10.32
N HIS A 21 10.85 10.35 10.47
CA HIS A 21 10.52 9.00 9.98
C HIS A 21 10.60 8.91 8.46
N LEU A 22 10.10 9.92 7.74
CA LEU A 22 10.20 9.98 6.29
C LEU A 22 11.67 10.10 5.85
N ALA A 23 12.46 10.94 6.52
CA ALA A 23 13.88 11.10 6.21
C ALA A 23 14.65 9.80 6.45
N ALA A 24 14.42 9.14 7.58
CA ALA A 24 15.04 7.86 7.93
C ALA A 24 14.61 6.74 6.97
N LEU A 25 13.31 6.69 6.58
CA LEU A 25 12.83 5.72 5.61
C LEU A 25 13.50 5.89 4.24
N LYS A 26 13.61 7.13 3.74
CA LYS A 26 14.29 7.41 2.47
C LYS A 26 15.77 6.99 2.51
N GLN A 27 16.43 7.10 3.66
CA GLN A 27 17.81 6.61 3.85
C GLN A 27 17.89 5.08 3.93
N ALA A 28 16.89 4.42 4.49
CA ALA A 28 16.81 2.97 4.61
C ALA A 28 16.50 2.26 3.28
N LEU A 29 15.93 2.98 2.29
CA LEU A 29 15.70 2.41 0.97
C LEU A 29 17.02 2.04 0.31
N PRO A 30 17.14 0.84 -0.31
CA PRO A 30 18.37 0.40 -1.00
C PRO A 30 18.59 1.11 -2.35
N PHE A 31 17.77 2.10 -2.68
CA PHE A 31 17.80 2.91 -3.91
C PHE A 31 17.17 4.28 -3.66
N SER A 32 17.49 5.25 -4.49
CA SER A 32 16.76 6.51 -4.53
C SER A 32 15.49 6.37 -5.35
N LEU A 33 14.43 7.09 -4.97
CA LEU A 33 13.23 7.14 -5.79
C LEU A 33 13.56 7.72 -7.17
N SER A 34 12.98 7.15 -8.22
CA SER A 34 13.05 7.73 -9.56
C SER A 34 12.23 9.02 -9.64
N ASP A 35 12.46 9.83 -10.68
CA ASP A 35 11.74 11.10 -10.86
C ASP A 35 10.22 10.89 -10.88
N GLU A 36 9.73 9.82 -11.52
CA GLU A 36 8.29 9.50 -11.55
C GLU A 36 7.76 9.04 -10.19
N GLN A 37 8.56 8.28 -9.41
CA GLN A 37 8.20 7.87 -8.06
C GLN A 37 8.18 9.07 -7.11
N GLU A 38 9.19 9.95 -7.21
CA GLU A 38 9.24 11.17 -6.41
C GLU A 38 8.08 12.11 -6.77
N ALA A 39 7.76 12.29 -8.06
CA ALA A 39 6.62 13.10 -8.49
C ALA A 39 5.29 12.53 -7.96
N ALA A 40 5.10 11.20 -8.04
CA ALA A 40 3.92 10.55 -7.49
C ALA A 40 3.84 10.70 -5.95
N PHE A 41 4.97 10.61 -5.25
CA PHE A 41 5.04 10.85 -3.82
C PHE A 41 4.72 12.30 -3.47
N GLN A 42 5.22 13.27 -4.22
CA GLN A 42 4.93 14.69 -4.00
C GLN A 42 3.45 15.02 -4.20
N ASP A 43 2.77 14.36 -5.15
CA ASP A 43 1.32 14.48 -5.30
C ASP A 43 0.58 13.97 -4.06
N ILE A 44 0.98 12.79 -3.54
CA ILE A 44 0.42 12.19 -2.33
C ILE A 44 0.69 13.11 -1.12
N LEU A 45 1.93 13.56 -0.95
CA LEU A 45 2.33 14.42 0.16
C LEU A 45 1.54 15.73 0.17
N ARG A 46 1.34 16.33 -1.00
CA ARG A 46 0.54 17.56 -1.14
C ARG A 46 -0.89 17.34 -0.66
N ASP A 47 -1.52 16.24 -1.10
CA ASP A 47 -2.88 15.93 -0.69
C ASP A 47 -2.98 15.62 0.81
N MET A 48 -2.02 14.87 1.37
CA MET A 48 -1.98 14.55 2.80
C MET A 48 -1.74 15.78 3.69
N CYS A 49 -0.99 16.78 3.20
CA CYS A 49 -0.71 18.02 3.92
C CYS A 49 -1.79 19.10 3.73
N ASP A 50 -2.80 18.86 2.87
CA ASP A 50 -3.93 19.77 2.67
C ASP A 50 -4.97 19.56 3.77
N ASP A 51 -5.16 20.54 4.64
CA ASP A 51 -6.13 20.52 5.73
C ASP A 51 -7.60 20.72 5.28
N GLY A 52 -7.79 21.07 4.01
CA GLY A 52 -9.11 21.34 3.42
C GLY A 52 -9.82 20.13 2.82
N ARG A 53 -9.12 19.02 2.58
CA ARG A 53 -9.72 17.84 1.91
C ARG A 53 -9.07 16.54 2.34
N VAL A 54 -9.87 15.47 2.31
CA VAL A 54 -9.37 14.10 2.48
C VAL A 54 -8.83 13.60 1.14
N MET A 55 -7.59 13.13 1.13
CA MET A 55 -7.00 12.49 -0.06
C MET A 55 -7.82 11.28 -0.50
N ASN A 56 -8.08 11.19 -1.80
CA ASN A 56 -8.68 10.03 -2.43
C ASN A 56 -7.94 9.80 -3.75
N ARG A 57 -6.83 9.03 -3.70
CA ARG A 57 -5.86 8.96 -4.80
C ARG A 57 -5.61 7.54 -5.28
N LEU A 58 -5.49 7.40 -6.59
CA LEU A 58 -5.12 6.18 -7.28
C LEU A 58 -3.66 6.27 -7.76
N LEU A 59 -2.81 5.37 -7.28
CA LEU A 59 -1.43 5.20 -7.74
C LEU A 59 -1.37 4.06 -8.76
N LEU A 60 -1.21 4.43 -10.01
CA LEU A 60 -1.11 3.50 -11.15
C LEU A 60 0.36 3.22 -11.47
N GLY A 61 0.67 1.98 -11.77
CA GLY A 61 1.99 1.60 -12.26
C GLY A 61 2.08 0.09 -12.43
N ASP A 62 2.79 -0.37 -13.44
CA ASP A 62 2.99 -1.80 -13.69
C ASP A 62 3.73 -2.50 -12.53
N VAL A 63 3.78 -3.82 -12.56
CA VAL A 63 4.56 -4.61 -11.59
C VAL A 63 6.04 -4.22 -11.69
N GLY A 64 6.66 -3.93 -10.56
CA GLY A 64 8.07 -3.52 -10.51
C GLY A 64 8.34 -2.03 -10.71
N THR A 65 7.32 -1.17 -10.87
CA THR A 65 7.51 0.30 -10.92
C THR A 65 7.78 0.93 -9.56
N GLY A 66 7.71 0.16 -8.47
CA GLY A 66 8.05 0.63 -7.12
C GLY A 66 6.93 1.36 -6.39
N LYS A 67 5.66 1.12 -6.72
CA LYS A 67 4.50 1.66 -5.97
C LYS A 67 4.61 1.47 -4.46
N THR A 68 5.13 0.30 -4.03
CA THR A 68 5.33 -0.03 -2.61
C THR A 68 6.27 0.96 -1.91
N ALA A 69 7.34 1.43 -2.58
CA ALA A 69 8.27 2.39 -2.00
C ALA A 69 7.59 3.77 -1.81
N VAL A 70 6.78 4.18 -2.79
CA VAL A 70 5.99 5.42 -2.70
C VAL A 70 4.96 5.32 -1.56
N ALA A 71 4.26 4.19 -1.45
CA ALA A 71 3.33 3.97 -0.34
C ALA A 71 4.05 3.95 1.03
N ALA A 72 5.25 3.34 1.12
CA ALA A 72 6.04 3.35 2.35
C ALA A 72 6.38 4.78 2.80
N CYS A 73 6.69 5.67 1.86
CA CYS A 73 6.90 7.09 2.18
C CYS A 73 5.63 7.75 2.75
N ALA A 74 4.45 7.44 2.21
CA ALA A 74 3.18 7.93 2.76
C ALA A 74 2.90 7.37 4.18
N LEU A 75 3.24 6.10 4.44
CA LEU A 75 3.14 5.51 5.79
C LEU A 75 4.05 6.25 6.78
N ALA A 76 5.26 6.63 6.36
CA ALA A 76 6.19 7.39 7.20
C ALA A 76 5.64 8.79 7.51
N VAL A 77 4.99 9.47 6.56
CA VAL A 77 4.33 10.77 6.80
C VAL A 77 3.20 10.64 7.82
N ALA A 78 2.40 9.57 7.77
CA ALA A 78 1.38 9.33 8.79
C ALA A 78 2.01 9.12 10.19
N ALA A 79 3.12 8.38 10.28
CA ALA A 79 3.85 8.19 11.54
C ALA A 79 4.47 9.49 12.06
N ASP A 80 5.08 10.32 11.19
CA ASP A 80 5.60 11.64 11.54
C ASP A 80 4.53 12.56 12.16
N SER A 81 3.29 12.37 11.73
CA SER A 81 2.13 13.12 12.24
C SER A 81 1.55 12.55 13.55
N GLY A 82 2.17 11.52 14.12
CA GLY A 82 1.68 10.85 15.33
C GLY A 82 0.37 10.08 15.12
N THR A 83 0.07 9.72 13.87
CA THR A 83 -1.16 9.01 13.50
C THR A 83 -0.87 7.58 13.06
N GLN A 84 -1.90 6.84 12.72
CA GLN A 84 -1.82 5.43 12.37
C GLN A 84 -2.24 5.22 10.91
N ALA A 85 -1.62 4.23 10.27
CA ALA A 85 -1.94 3.82 8.93
C ALA A 85 -2.31 2.34 8.86
N CYS A 86 -3.13 1.98 7.86
CA CYS A 86 -3.50 0.61 7.57
C CYS A 86 -3.18 0.28 6.11
N VAL A 87 -2.50 -0.84 5.88
CA VAL A 87 -2.23 -1.38 4.53
C VAL A 87 -3.04 -2.66 4.35
N MET A 88 -3.95 -2.66 3.40
CA MET A 88 -4.79 -3.81 3.09
C MET A 88 -4.38 -4.48 1.80
N ALA A 89 -4.21 -5.79 1.87
CA ALA A 89 -4.00 -6.67 0.73
C ALA A 89 -5.14 -7.70 0.61
N PRO A 90 -5.43 -8.20 -0.61
CA PRO A 90 -6.56 -9.09 -0.84
C PRO A 90 -6.41 -10.48 -0.21
N THR A 91 -5.19 -10.93 0.03
CA THR A 91 -4.90 -12.25 0.61
C THR A 91 -3.85 -12.17 1.71
N GLY A 92 -3.86 -13.16 2.63
CA GLY A 92 -2.86 -13.25 3.70
C GLY A 92 -1.42 -13.39 3.17
N VAL A 93 -1.24 -14.06 2.03
CA VAL A 93 0.07 -14.19 1.38
C VAL A 93 0.59 -12.83 0.93
N LEU A 94 -0.24 -12.04 0.25
CA LEU A 94 0.13 -10.70 -0.21
C LEU A 94 0.34 -9.74 0.95
N ALA A 95 -0.50 -9.80 2.00
CA ALA A 95 -0.32 -9.00 3.20
C ALA A 95 1.03 -9.29 3.87
N ARG A 96 1.40 -10.58 3.96
CA ARG A 96 2.70 -11.02 4.48
C ARG A 96 3.85 -10.54 3.61
N GLN A 97 3.77 -10.71 2.29
CA GLN A 97 4.80 -10.22 1.36
C GLN A 97 5.01 -8.70 1.48
N TYR A 98 3.92 -7.95 1.69
CA TYR A 98 4.00 -6.51 1.97
C TYR A 98 4.73 -6.24 3.28
N ALA A 99 4.33 -6.91 4.35
CA ALA A 99 4.94 -6.76 5.66
C ALA A 99 6.43 -7.17 5.65
N ASP A 100 6.76 -8.31 5.05
CA ASP A 100 8.13 -8.81 4.97
C ASP A 100 9.05 -7.87 4.16
N LYS A 101 8.53 -7.24 3.12
CA LYS A 101 9.30 -6.33 2.26
C LYS A 101 9.42 -4.93 2.84
N THR A 102 8.36 -4.41 3.45
CA THR A 102 8.28 -3.01 3.90
C THR A 102 8.59 -2.86 5.38
N GLY A 103 8.20 -3.84 6.21
CA GLY A 103 8.36 -3.80 7.65
C GLY A 103 9.80 -3.57 8.13
N PRO A 104 10.82 -4.25 7.60
CA PRO A 104 12.21 -3.97 7.97
C PRO A 104 12.64 -2.53 7.71
N LEU A 105 12.17 -1.91 6.62
CA LEU A 105 12.43 -0.51 6.29
C LEU A 105 11.73 0.44 7.26
N LEU A 106 10.47 0.14 7.61
CA LEU A 106 9.72 0.89 8.62
C LEU A 106 10.41 0.81 9.99
N SER A 107 10.86 -0.39 10.40
CA SER A 107 11.58 -0.58 11.65
C SER A 107 12.89 0.23 11.71
N GLN A 108 13.65 0.27 10.60
CA GLN A 108 14.85 1.10 10.50
C GLN A 108 14.55 2.59 10.60
N ALA A 109 13.37 3.00 10.16
CA ALA A 109 12.88 4.37 10.30
C ALA A 109 12.21 4.66 11.66
N GLY A 110 12.23 3.73 12.61
CA GLY A 110 11.63 3.91 13.94
C GLY A 110 10.11 3.79 13.95
N ILE A 111 9.50 3.20 12.91
CA ILE A 111 8.05 3.05 12.77
C ILE A 111 7.63 1.65 13.20
N SER A 112 6.73 1.56 14.18
CA SER A 112 6.19 0.29 14.66
C SER A 112 5.15 -0.26 13.68
N TRP A 113 5.18 -1.58 13.46
CA TRP A 113 4.23 -2.23 12.56
C TRP A 113 3.87 -3.64 13.02
N ALA A 114 2.72 -4.13 12.58
CA ALA A 114 2.27 -5.50 12.79
C ALA A 114 1.50 -6.04 11.58
N LEU A 115 1.34 -7.37 11.52
CA LEU A 115 0.56 -8.08 10.51
C LEU A 115 -0.64 -8.78 11.14
N LEU A 116 -1.84 -8.44 10.71
CA LEU A 116 -3.09 -9.04 11.14
C LEU A 116 -3.78 -9.78 9.99
N THR A 117 -3.87 -11.10 10.10
CA THR A 117 -4.56 -11.97 9.14
C THR A 117 -5.50 -12.94 9.88
N GLY A 118 -6.28 -13.71 9.12
CA GLY A 118 -7.08 -14.78 9.71
C GLY A 118 -6.26 -15.86 10.45
N ALA A 119 -4.98 -16.03 10.10
CA ALA A 119 -4.06 -17.01 10.70
C ALA A 119 -3.30 -16.45 11.91
N THR A 120 -3.46 -15.17 12.28
CA THR A 120 -2.77 -14.58 13.45
C THR A 120 -3.28 -15.22 14.73
N PRO A 121 -2.38 -15.76 15.59
CA PRO A 121 -2.75 -16.38 16.87
C PRO A 121 -3.53 -15.43 17.78
N ALA A 122 -4.42 -15.98 18.63
CA ALA A 122 -5.29 -15.17 19.47
C ALA A 122 -4.53 -14.20 20.39
N ALA A 123 -3.50 -14.68 21.08
CA ALA A 123 -2.70 -13.86 22.00
C ALA A 123 -1.96 -12.72 21.27
N GLU A 124 -1.46 -12.96 20.05
CA GLU A 124 -0.83 -11.93 19.23
C GLU A 124 -1.86 -10.92 18.72
N ARG A 125 -3.06 -11.40 18.35
CA ARG A 125 -4.17 -10.54 17.95
C ARG A 125 -4.58 -9.58 19.05
N GLU A 126 -4.74 -10.06 20.26
CA GLU A 126 -5.08 -9.23 21.45
C GLU A 126 -3.99 -8.16 21.68
N ARG A 127 -2.72 -8.53 21.58
CA ARG A 127 -1.62 -7.56 21.68
C ARG A 127 -1.69 -6.49 20.60
N ILE A 128 -1.91 -6.88 19.34
CA ILE A 128 -2.05 -5.94 18.22
C ILE A 128 -3.23 -4.98 18.47
N HIS A 129 -4.38 -5.49 18.92
CA HIS A 129 -5.55 -4.65 19.23
C HIS A 129 -5.22 -3.63 20.34
N ALA A 130 -4.60 -4.04 21.43
CA ALA A 130 -4.22 -3.14 22.52
C ALA A 130 -3.24 -2.05 22.04
N GLN A 131 -2.26 -2.40 21.19
CA GLN A 131 -1.30 -1.45 20.63
C GLN A 131 -1.94 -0.48 19.62
N LEU A 132 -2.96 -0.90 18.89
CA LEU A 132 -3.73 0.00 18.02
C LEU A 132 -4.57 0.99 18.81
N GLU A 133 -5.26 0.51 19.84
CA GLU A 133 -6.10 1.36 20.72
C GLU A 133 -5.26 2.35 21.54
N SER A 134 -4.07 1.95 21.98
CA SER A 134 -3.14 2.85 22.68
C SER A 134 -2.46 3.87 21.75
N GLY A 135 -2.37 3.56 20.45
CA GLY A 135 -1.62 4.34 19.45
C GLY A 135 -0.12 4.04 19.41
N GLU A 136 0.33 2.97 20.10
CA GLU A 136 1.73 2.52 20.03
C GLU A 136 2.11 1.90 18.69
N LEU A 137 1.13 1.33 17.98
CA LEU A 137 1.33 0.74 16.66
C LEU A 137 1.04 1.77 15.58
N ASN A 138 2.05 2.12 14.77
CA ASN A 138 1.91 3.09 13.70
C ASN A 138 1.29 2.50 12.44
N VAL A 139 1.69 1.27 12.03
CA VAL A 139 1.27 0.68 10.76
C VAL A 139 0.73 -0.73 10.98
N LEU A 140 -0.49 -0.99 10.49
CA LEU A 140 -1.09 -2.31 10.46
C LEU A 140 -1.16 -2.83 9.03
N PHE A 141 -0.44 -3.92 8.75
CA PHE A 141 -0.65 -4.71 7.53
C PHE A 141 -1.72 -5.75 7.78
N GLY A 142 -2.61 -5.97 6.81
CA GLY A 142 -3.61 -7.00 6.98
C GLY A 142 -4.44 -7.30 5.74
N THR A 143 -5.41 -8.17 5.98
CA THR A 143 -6.46 -8.50 5.01
C THR A 143 -7.79 -7.90 5.48
N HIS A 144 -8.91 -8.40 4.97
CA HIS A 144 -10.24 -8.05 5.48
C HIS A 144 -10.42 -8.26 7.01
N ALA A 145 -9.53 -9.00 7.68
CA ALA A 145 -9.55 -9.14 9.14
C ALA A 145 -9.43 -7.79 9.86
N VAL A 146 -8.81 -6.78 9.22
CA VAL A 146 -8.72 -5.40 9.74
C VAL A 146 -10.10 -4.73 9.84
N LEU A 147 -11.06 -5.20 9.04
CA LEU A 147 -12.43 -4.64 9.01
C LEU A 147 -13.31 -5.14 10.18
N SER A 148 -12.87 -6.15 10.93
CA SER A 148 -13.67 -6.69 12.04
C SER A 148 -13.90 -5.62 13.12
N ASP A 149 -15.06 -5.64 13.76
CA ASP A 149 -15.48 -4.63 14.75
C ASP A 149 -14.53 -4.53 15.95
N ASN A 150 -13.81 -5.61 16.24
CA ASN A 150 -12.82 -5.67 17.32
C ASN A 150 -11.50 -4.94 17.02
N VAL A 151 -11.28 -4.49 15.79
CA VAL A 151 -10.08 -3.70 15.41
C VAL A 151 -10.44 -2.23 15.55
N ALA A 152 -9.92 -1.58 16.57
CA ALA A 152 -10.07 -0.15 16.80
C ALA A 152 -8.72 0.55 16.69
N PHE A 153 -8.69 1.65 15.94
CA PHE A 153 -7.53 2.54 15.85
C PHE A 153 -7.77 3.75 16.74
N LYS A 154 -6.71 4.24 17.38
CA LYS A 154 -6.78 5.50 18.12
C LYS A 154 -6.91 6.70 17.19
N HIS A 155 -6.11 6.73 16.13
CA HIS A 155 -6.06 7.82 15.15
C HIS A 155 -5.69 7.29 13.76
N LEU A 156 -6.60 6.56 13.10
CA LEU A 156 -6.38 6.10 11.72
C LEU A 156 -6.49 7.29 10.76
N SER A 157 -5.40 7.66 10.11
CA SER A 157 -5.33 8.80 9.19
C SER A 157 -5.02 8.42 7.74
N LEU A 158 -4.45 7.23 7.50
CA LEU A 158 -4.12 6.78 6.15
C LEU A 158 -4.53 5.32 5.94
N VAL A 159 -5.21 5.06 4.85
CA VAL A 159 -5.56 3.72 4.38
C VAL A 159 -4.93 3.49 3.02
N VAL A 160 -4.09 2.47 2.90
CA VAL A 160 -3.48 2.02 1.65
C VAL A 160 -4.14 0.71 1.24
N ILE A 161 -4.68 0.64 0.02
CA ILE A 161 -5.29 -0.57 -0.54
C ILE A 161 -4.49 -1.02 -1.76
N ASP A 162 -3.97 -2.24 -1.72
CA ASP A 162 -3.28 -2.85 -2.84
C ASP A 162 -4.23 -3.77 -3.63
N GLU A 163 -4.07 -3.77 -4.97
CA GLU A 163 -4.86 -4.63 -5.88
C GLU A 163 -6.38 -4.47 -5.70
N GLN A 164 -6.89 -3.27 -5.81
CA GLN A 164 -8.25 -2.83 -5.49
C GLN A 164 -9.39 -3.61 -6.17
N HIS A 165 -9.15 -4.29 -7.29
CA HIS A 165 -10.22 -5.01 -8.01
C HIS A 165 -10.95 -6.08 -7.15
N ARG A 166 -10.40 -6.43 -5.99
CA ARG A 166 -11.00 -7.36 -5.02
C ARG A 166 -11.69 -6.67 -3.84
N PHE A 167 -11.64 -5.33 -3.75
CA PHE A 167 -12.28 -4.58 -2.68
C PHE A 167 -13.57 -3.89 -3.17
N GLY A 168 -14.71 -4.35 -2.66
CA GLY A 168 -16.01 -3.73 -2.94
C GLY A 168 -16.18 -2.37 -2.22
N VAL A 169 -17.19 -1.60 -2.68
CA VAL A 169 -17.55 -0.28 -2.10
C VAL A 169 -17.82 -0.40 -0.60
N GLY A 170 -18.48 -1.47 -0.14
CA GLY A 170 -18.80 -1.70 1.27
C GLY A 170 -17.55 -1.83 2.16
N GLN A 171 -16.50 -2.48 1.68
CA GLN A 171 -15.26 -2.65 2.46
C GLN A 171 -14.49 -1.33 2.61
N ARG A 172 -14.51 -0.48 1.57
CA ARG A 172 -13.93 0.87 1.65
C ARG A 172 -14.68 1.75 2.64
N ASN A 173 -16.00 1.68 2.64
CA ASN A 173 -16.82 2.42 3.59
C ASN A 173 -16.59 1.93 5.03
N ALA A 174 -16.43 0.62 5.24
CA ALA A 174 -16.10 0.06 6.55
C ALA A 174 -14.75 0.55 7.08
N LEU A 175 -13.72 0.65 6.21
CA LEU A 175 -12.44 1.25 6.59
C LEU A 175 -12.55 2.73 6.93
N ARG A 176 -13.27 3.49 6.12
CA ARG A 176 -13.53 4.91 6.40
C ARG A 176 -14.30 5.11 7.70
N ALA A 177 -15.19 4.18 8.08
CA ALA A 177 -15.89 4.24 9.35
C ALA A 177 -14.95 4.08 10.56
N LYS A 178 -13.80 3.39 10.38
CA LYS A 178 -12.77 3.23 11.43
C LYS A 178 -11.87 4.45 11.59
N GLY A 179 -11.76 5.28 10.54
CA GLY A 179 -11.00 6.54 10.53
C GLY A 179 -11.77 7.60 9.75
N PRO A 180 -12.77 8.26 10.35
CA PRO A 180 -13.43 9.38 9.69
C PRO A 180 -12.41 10.46 9.33
N GLY A 181 -12.32 10.82 8.04
CA GLY A 181 -11.29 11.75 7.56
C GLY A 181 -9.97 11.11 7.14
N ALA A 182 -9.82 9.79 7.26
CA ALA A 182 -8.62 9.12 6.81
C ALA A 182 -8.44 9.22 5.29
N ASP A 183 -7.22 9.53 4.89
CA ASP A 183 -6.76 9.54 3.51
C ASP A 183 -6.82 8.15 2.90
N LEU A 184 -7.15 8.06 1.62
CA LEU A 184 -7.21 6.81 0.87
C LEU A 184 -6.24 6.82 -0.29
N LEU A 185 -5.27 5.92 -0.24
CA LEU A 185 -4.35 5.62 -1.33
C LEU A 185 -4.65 4.23 -1.88
N VAL A 186 -5.06 4.18 -3.13
CA VAL A 186 -5.32 2.93 -3.83
C VAL A 186 -4.20 2.66 -4.80
N MET A 187 -3.66 1.44 -4.81
CA MET A 187 -2.61 1.03 -5.74
C MET A 187 -3.13 -0.07 -6.68
N THR A 188 -2.77 0.00 -7.96
CA THR A 188 -3.05 -1.07 -8.91
C THR A 188 -2.00 -1.15 -10.01
N ALA A 189 -1.74 -2.37 -10.48
CA ALA A 189 -0.89 -2.62 -11.63
C ALA A 189 -1.68 -2.61 -12.95
N THR A 190 -2.99 -2.82 -12.91
CA THR A 190 -3.81 -2.85 -14.12
C THR A 190 -4.16 -1.44 -14.58
N PRO A 191 -3.83 -1.07 -15.82
CA PRO A 191 -4.30 0.19 -16.40
C PRO A 191 -5.82 0.13 -16.52
N ILE A 192 -6.51 0.76 -15.58
CA ILE A 192 -7.96 0.92 -15.65
C ILE A 192 -8.22 2.09 -16.59
N PRO A 193 -9.03 1.93 -17.66
CA PRO A 193 -9.41 3.06 -18.48
C PRO A 193 -10.00 4.17 -17.59
N ARG A 194 -9.56 5.42 -17.80
CA ARG A 194 -9.95 6.56 -16.95
C ARG A 194 -11.46 6.68 -16.77
N THR A 195 -12.22 6.35 -17.81
CA THR A 195 -13.69 6.32 -17.79
C THR A 195 -14.24 5.24 -16.86
N LEU A 196 -13.59 4.08 -16.79
CA LEU A 196 -13.98 3.01 -15.87
C LEU A 196 -13.56 3.33 -14.43
N ALA A 197 -12.40 3.95 -14.26
CA ALA A 197 -11.95 4.45 -12.96
C ALA A 197 -12.95 5.46 -12.39
N LEU A 198 -13.39 6.44 -13.17
CA LEU A 198 -14.38 7.42 -12.76
C LEU A 198 -15.75 6.79 -12.43
N SER A 199 -16.19 5.76 -13.16
CA SER A 199 -17.49 5.12 -12.92
C SER A 199 -17.49 4.19 -11.70
N VAL A 200 -16.33 3.55 -11.40
CA VAL A 200 -16.20 2.58 -10.31
C VAL A 200 -15.73 3.25 -9.02
N TYR A 201 -14.94 4.31 -9.11
CA TYR A 201 -14.21 4.90 -7.98
C TYR A 201 -14.61 6.33 -7.65
N GLY A 202 -15.40 6.98 -8.52
CA GLY A 202 -15.78 8.38 -8.35
C GLY A 202 -14.58 9.31 -8.57
N ASP A 203 -14.56 10.42 -7.85
CA ASP A 203 -13.51 11.44 -7.93
C ASP A 203 -12.22 10.98 -7.24
N LEU A 204 -11.42 10.12 -7.93
CA LEU A 204 -10.06 9.79 -7.54
C LEU A 204 -9.06 10.64 -8.32
N ASP A 205 -8.19 11.34 -7.61
CA ASP A 205 -6.98 11.89 -8.21
C ASP A 205 -6.03 10.75 -8.61
N THR A 206 -5.25 10.95 -9.65
CA THR A 206 -4.43 9.86 -10.20
C THR A 206 -2.98 10.29 -10.34
N SER A 207 -2.05 9.47 -9.81
CA SER A 207 -0.62 9.54 -10.06
C SER A 207 -0.16 8.28 -10.80
N ILE A 208 0.72 8.43 -11.78
CA ILE A 208 1.11 7.33 -12.68
C ILE A 208 2.64 7.19 -12.70
N ILE A 209 3.12 5.97 -12.43
CA ILE A 209 4.52 5.59 -12.60
C ILE A 209 4.60 4.66 -13.82
N ARG A 210 5.19 5.14 -14.92
CA ARG A 210 5.21 4.43 -16.20
C ARG A 210 6.42 3.51 -16.34
N HIS A 211 7.57 3.95 -15.81
CA HIS A 211 8.82 3.26 -16.02
C HIS A 211 9.30 2.53 -14.78
N ARG A 212 9.91 1.38 -14.96
CA ARG A 212 10.63 0.69 -13.89
C ARG A 212 11.91 1.47 -13.59
N PRO A 213 12.28 1.69 -12.32
CA PRO A 213 13.47 2.47 -11.96
C PRO A 213 14.77 1.81 -12.45
N VAL A 214 14.77 0.48 -12.57
CA VAL A 214 15.87 -0.28 -13.17
C VAL A 214 15.31 -0.99 -14.39
N PRO A 215 15.89 -0.82 -15.59
CA PRO A 215 15.54 -1.63 -16.74
C PRO A 215 15.71 -3.10 -16.34
N GLY A 216 14.62 -3.86 -16.29
CA GLY A 216 14.71 -5.30 -16.07
C GLY A 216 15.60 -5.92 -17.14
N ALA A 217 16.29 -7.03 -16.82
CA ALA A 217 16.88 -7.86 -17.85
C ALA A 217 15.81 -8.11 -18.92
N GLY A 218 16.12 -7.76 -20.17
CA GLY A 218 15.13 -7.80 -21.25
C GLY A 218 14.46 -9.19 -21.31
N VAL A 219 13.17 -9.20 -21.50
CA VAL A 219 12.43 -10.46 -21.69
C VAL A 219 12.59 -10.89 -23.14
N THR A 220 13.27 -12.01 -23.36
CA THR A 220 13.33 -12.65 -24.67
C THR A 220 12.25 -13.71 -24.74
N THR A 221 11.31 -13.53 -25.65
CA THR A 221 10.23 -14.50 -25.85
C THR A 221 10.58 -15.42 -27.02
N HIS A 222 10.61 -16.72 -26.76
CA HIS A 222 10.77 -17.75 -27.77
C HIS A 222 9.45 -18.49 -27.96
N VAL A 223 8.95 -18.51 -29.18
CA VAL A 223 7.78 -19.32 -29.55
C VAL A 223 8.28 -20.68 -30.04
N LEU A 224 7.93 -21.73 -29.33
CA LEU A 224 8.33 -23.10 -29.65
C LEU A 224 7.10 -23.92 -30.08
N THR A 225 7.27 -24.81 -31.03
CA THR A 225 6.27 -25.81 -31.39
C THR A 225 6.34 -27.01 -30.45
N GLU A 226 5.31 -27.85 -30.44
CA GLU A 226 5.27 -29.04 -29.57
C GLU A 226 6.44 -30.00 -29.82
N SER A 227 6.91 -30.08 -31.07
CA SER A 227 8.10 -30.86 -31.47
C SER A 227 9.42 -30.31 -30.88
N SER A 228 9.45 -29.07 -30.39
CA SER A 228 10.62 -28.40 -29.82
C SER A 228 10.53 -28.25 -28.30
N ARG A 229 9.62 -28.99 -27.67
CA ARG A 229 9.34 -28.91 -26.21
C ARG A 229 10.58 -29.19 -25.35
N ASP A 230 11.46 -30.10 -25.79
CA ASP A 230 12.69 -30.44 -25.07
C ASP A 230 13.64 -29.25 -24.96
N LEU A 231 13.64 -28.33 -25.93
CA LEU A 231 14.42 -27.09 -25.86
C LEU A 231 13.94 -26.16 -24.74
N ALA A 232 12.64 -26.11 -24.50
CA ALA A 232 12.07 -25.33 -23.40
C ALA A 232 12.51 -25.90 -22.03
N TYR A 233 12.43 -27.22 -21.87
CA TYR A 233 12.88 -27.87 -20.64
C TYR A 233 14.38 -27.74 -20.42
N GLY A 234 15.18 -27.78 -21.49
CA GLY A 234 16.64 -27.52 -21.43
C GLY A 234 16.93 -26.12 -20.90
N ALA A 235 16.28 -25.09 -21.46
CA ALA A 235 16.44 -23.71 -21.04
C ALA A 235 16.01 -23.47 -19.58
N ILE A 236 14.94 -24.15 -19.12
CA ILE A 236 14.47 -24.06 -17.71
C ILE A 236 15.52 -24.68 -16.77
N ARG A 237 16.10 -25.84 -17.11
CA ARG A 237 17.13 -26.47 -16.28
C ARG A 237 18.36 -25.60 -16.17
N GLU A 238 18.85 -25.06 -17.30
CA GLU A 238 20.01 -24.18 -17.33
C GLU A 238 19.77 -22.88 -16.49
N ALA A 239 18.56 -22.31 -16.56
CA ALA A 239 18.21 -21.16 -15.75
C ALA A 239 18.14 -21.50 -14.25
N HIS A 240 17.61 -22.68 -13.89
CA HIS A 240 17.54 -23.15 -12.51
C HIS A 240 18.94 -23.41 -11.92
N GLU A 241 19.85 -24.00 -12.69
CA GLU A 241 21.23 -24.21 -12.25
C GLU A 241 21.96 -22.90 -12.01
N LYS A 242 21.77 -21.90 -12.84
CA LYS A 242 22.35 -20.55 -12.66
C LYS A 242 21.80 -19.83 -11.42
N LEU A 243 20.53 -20.02 -11.07
CA LEU A 243 19.89 -19.43 -9.89
C LEU A 243 20.29 -20.14 -8.58
N SER A 244 20.67 -21.41 -8.61
CA SER A 244 21.13 -22.14 -7.44
C SER A 244 22.61 -21.92 -7.08
N LEU A 245 23.32 -21.12 -7.87
CA LEU A 245 24.72 -20.73 -7.66
C LEU A 245 24.89 -19.30 -7.09
N ILE A 246 23.77 -18.62 -6.77
CA ILE A 246 23.71 -17.31 -6.12
C ILE A 246 23.11 -17.46 -4.72
#